data_23fca62d91e6442e07ebccd4cb59ca0e
#
_entry.id   23fca62d91e6442e07ebccd4cb59ca0e
#
_cell.length_a   1.000
_cell.length_b   1.000
_cell.length_c   1.000
_cell.angle_alpha   90.00
_cell.angle_beta   90.00
_cell.angle_gamma   90.00
#
_symmetry.space_group_name_H-M   'P 1'
#
loop_
_entity.id
_entity.type
_entity.pdbx_description
1 polymer ?
#
loop_
_entity_poly.entity_id
_entity_poly.type
_entity_poly.pdbx_seq_one_letter_code
_entity_poly.pdbx_strand_id
1 'polypeptide(L)'
;MVSVVTDGTTKRPTVTFTPALKYKHYAGVETYTDGTTTDTLEMRGEVGLLTRNVKFQGDSTSEANQYGAHIMLHSGGDESLEGRFEYIELMHVGQAFNLGRYPLHFHMIGRVTKSYIRGCSIYHTFNRATTLHGVHYLTIENNVAYDAMGHTIFIEDAAETKNRIIGNLVISTKASNSLLNTDQTPACFWITHPDNIFRNNHCAGSPRYGFWFDM
;
A
#
# COMPACT_ATOMS: atom_id res chain seq x y z
N MET A 1 7.91 -7.20 -22.67
CA MET A 1 7.03 -6.36 -23.51
C MET A 1 5.59 -6.60 -23.09
N VAL A 2 4.81 -5.55 -22.92
CA VAL A 2 3.38 -5.65 -22.57
C VAL A 2 2.59 -4.98 -23.69
N SER A 3 1.55 -5.66 -24.18
CA SER A 3 0.58 -5.07 -25.10
C SER A 3 -0.82 -5.21 -24.51
N VAL A 4 -1.66 -4.22 -24.74
CA VAL A 4 -3.05 -4.21 -24.28
C VAL A 4 -3.95 -4.00 -25.49
N VAL A 5 -4.89 -4.92 -25.68
CA VAL A 5 -5.94 -4.81 -26.70
C VAL A 5 -7.29 -4.81 -26.00
N THR A 6 -8.09 -3.80 -26.23
CA THR A 6 -9.44 -3.73 -25.68
C THR A 6 -10.44 -4.25 -26.70
N ASP A 7 -11.21 -5.24 -26.34
CA ASP A 7 -12.32 -5.73 -27.15
C ASP A 7 -13.37 -4.64 -27.36
N GLY A 8 -13.68 -4.40 -28.61
CA GLY A 8 -14.60 -3.31 -29.00
C GLY A 8 -16.02 -3.47 -28.49
N THR A 9 -16.47 -4.71 -28.27
CA THR A 9 -17.84 -5.05 -27.85
C THR A 9 -17.95 -5.15 -26.33
N THR A 10 -17.10 -5.95 -25.72
CA THR A 10 -17.16 -6.25 -24.29
C THR A 10 -16.46 -5.19 -23.42
N LYS A 11 -15.65 -4.33 -24.05
CA LYS A 11 -14.77 -3.35 -23.36
C LYS A 11 -13.77 -3.97 -22.40
N ARG A 12 -13.53 -5.27 -22.51
CA ARG A 12 -12.56 -5.99 -21.67
C ARG A 12 -11.15 -5.87 -22.28
N PRO A 13 -10.17 -5.44 -21.52
CA PRO A 13 -8.78 -5.43 -21.99
C PRO A 13 -8.20 -6.84 -21.96
N THR A 14 -7.49 -7.19 -23.02
CA THR A 14 -6.59 -8.35 -23.05
C THR A 14 -5.16 -7.85 -22.92
N VAL A 15 -4.47 -8.29 -21.89
CA VAL A 15 -3.09 -7.92 -21.63
C VAL A 15 -2.19 -9.10 -22.05
N THR A 16 -1.29 -8.84 -22.99
CA THR A 16 -0.26 -9.81 -23.39
C THR A 16 1.10 -9.34 -22.91
N PHE A 17 1.85 -10.21 -22.28
CA PHE A 17 3.18 -9.90 -21.76
C PHE A 17 4.20 -11.00 -22.11
N THR A 18 5.44 -10.55 -22.26
CA THR A 18 6.60 -11.42 -22.54
C THR A 18 7.71 -11.07 -21.55
N PRO A 19 8.32 -12.05 -20.87
CA PRO A 19 8.05 -13.49 -20.98
C PRO A 19 6.70 -13.90 -20.40
N ALA A 20 6.24 -15.11 -20.71
CA ALA A 20 5.03 -15.69 -20.14
C ALA A 20 5.15 -15.84 -18.62
N LEU A 21 4.01 -15.85 -17.93
CA LEU A 21 3.97 -16.08 -16.49
C LEU A 21 4.59 -17.45 -16.14
N LYS A 22 5.42 -17.46 -15.11
CA LYS A 22 6.09 -18.68 -14.64
C LYS A 22 5.11 -19.63 -13.94
N TYR A 23 4.11 -19.09 -13.30
CA TYR A 23 3.14 -19.85 -12.51
C TYR A 23 1.72 -19.58 -12.98
N LYS A 24 0.84 -20.55 -12.77
CA LYS A 24 -0.59 -20.39 -12.98
C LYS A 24 -1.16 -19.53 -11.85
N HIS A 25 -1.91 -18.50 -12.20
CA HIS A 25 -2.66 -17.70 -11.26
C HIS A 25 -4.12 -18.11 -11.28
N TYR A 26 -4.74 -18.21 -10.11
CA TYR A 26 -6.14 -18.55 -10.01
C TYR A 26 -7.00 -17.43 -10.61
N ALA A 27 -8.03 -17.80 -11.34
CA ALA A 27 -8.90 -16.86 -12.07
C ALA A 27 -10.40 -17.14 -11.84
N GLY A 28 -10.72 -17.83 -10.74
CA GLY A 28 -12.09 -18.18 -10.39
C GLY A 28 -12.76 -17.17 -9.48
N VAL A 29 -14.08 -17.11 -9.60
CA VAL A 29 -14.98 -16.50 -8.61
C VAL A 29 -15.74 -17.64 -7.98
N GLU A 30 -15.67 -17.79 -6.67
CA GLU A 30 -16.39 -18.83 -5.92
C GLU A 30 -17.77 -18.33 -5.54
N THR A 31 -18.76 -19.20 -5.65
CA THR A 31 -20.15 -18.90 -5.28
C THR A 31 -20.60 -19.85 -4.20
N TYR A 32 -21.12 -19.32 -3.13
CA TYR A 32 -21.64 -20.06 -1.98
C TYR A 32 -23.11 -19.75 -1.78
N THR A 33 -23.92 -20.79 -1.63
CA THR A 33 -25.35 -20.64 -1.37
C THR A 33 -25.69 -21.25 -0.01
N ASP A 34 -26.27 -20.45 0.86
CA ASP A 34 -26.84 -20.86 2.13
C ASP A 34 -28.35 -20.64 2.09
N GLY A 35 -29.09 -21.73 1.89
CA GLY A 35 -30.54 -21.67 1.78
C GLY A 35 -31.01 -20.71 0.68
N THR A 36 -31.35 -19.50 1.04
CA THR A 36 -31.91 -18.49 0.14
C THR A 36 -30.90 -17.42 -0.28
N THR A 37 -29.76 -17.34 0.39
CA THR A 37 -28.74 -16.30 0.12
C THR A 37 -27.60 -16.90 -0.71
N THR A 38 -27.21 -16.19 -1.76
CA THR A 38 -26.05 -16.55 -2.59
C THR A 38 -25.02 -15.45 -2.52
N ASP A 39 -23.84 -15.78 -2.01
CA ASP A 39 -22.70 -14.89 -1.92
C ASP A 39 -21.62 -15.30 -2.91
N THR A 40 -20.91 -14.33 -3.43
CA THR A 40 -19.76 -14.54 -4.30
C THR A 40 -18.48 -14.05 -3.64
N LEU A 41 -17.44 -14.90 -3.70
CA LEU A 41 -16.10 -14.57 -3.24
C LEU A 41 -15.19 -14.40 -4.43
N GLU A 42 -14.62 -13.22 -4.56
CA GLU A 42 -13.63 -12.90 -5.58
C GLU A 42 -12.27 -13.49 -5.19
N MET A 43 -11.82 -14.49 -5.96
CA MET A 43 -10.57 -15.23 -5.70
C MET A 43 -9.55 -15.08 -6.84
N ARG A 44 -9.82 -14.24 -7.82
CA ARG A 44 -8.89 -14.02 -8.93
C ARG A 44 -7.59 -13.37 -8.45
N GLY A 45 -6.47 -13.82 -9.01
CA GLY A 45 -5.16 -13.25 -8.71
C GLY A 45 -5.12 -11.76 -9.07
N GLU A 46 -4.70 -10.93 -8.13
CA GLU A 46 -4.61 -9.48 -8.30
C GLU A 46 -3.49 -9.07 -9.22
N VAL A 47 -3.69 -7.99 -9.96
CA VAL A 47 -2.71 -7.38 -10.85
C VAL A 47 -2.60 -5.89 -10.55
N GLY A 48 -1.39 -5.43 -10.27
CA GLY A 48 -1.09 -4.03 -9.98
C GLY A 48 -0.24 -3.39 -11.07
N LEU A 49 -0.68 -2.23 -11.58
CA LEU A 49 0.14 -1.40 -12.46
C LEU A 49 1.05 -0.50 -11.61
N LEU A 50 2.35 -0.54 -11.85
CA LEU A 50 3.33 0.25 -11.09
C LEU A 50 3.65 1.61 -11.73
N THR A 51 3.50 1.77 -13.03
CA THR A 51 3.88 3.01 -13.73
C THR A 51 2.84 4.11 -13.60
N ARG A 52 3.32 5.34 -13.38
CA ARG A 52 2.52 6.58 -13.39
C ARG A 52 3.26 7.67 -14.17
N ASN A 53 2.57 8.74 -14.55
CA ASN A 53 3.17 9.83 -15.32
C ASN A 53 4.06 10.74 -14.46
N VAL A 54 3.71 10.93 -13.19
CA VAL A 54 4.50 11.73 -12.24
C VAL A 54 5.26 10.77 -11.34
N LYS A 55 6.59 10.86 -11.36
CA LYS A 55 7.47 9.93 -10.64
C LYS A 55 8.33 10.69 -9.63
N PHE A 56 8.33 10.21 -8.39
CA PHE A 56 9.30 10.53 -7.34
C PHE A 56 10.23 9.33 -7.19
N GLN A 57 11.49 9.52 -7.46
CA GLN A 57 12.46 8.43 -7.52
C GLN A 57 13.73 8.79 -6.77
N GLY A 58 14.29 7.84 -6.04
CA GLY A 58 15.65 7.91 -5.55
C GLY A 58 16.65 8.00 -6.71
N ASP A 59 17.82 8.53 -6.47
CA ASP A 59 18.88 8.61 -7.45
C ASP A 59 19.60 7.26 -7.66
N SER A 60 20.61 7.24 -8.51
CA SER A 60 21.37 6.02 -8.85
C SER A 60 22.12 5.38 -7.66
N THR A 61 22.29 6.09 -6.56
CA THR A 61 22.96 5.60 -5.34
C THR A 61 21.97 5.10 -4.28
N SER A 62 20.70 5.44 -4.43
CA SER A 62 19.66 5.18 -3.41
C SER A 62 19.50 3.71 -3.09
N GLU A 63 19.57 2.83 -4.09
CA GLU A 63 19.44 1.39 -3.88
C GLU A 63 20.60 0.82 -3.07
N ALA A 64 21.83 1.18 -3.41
CA ALA A 64 23.01 0.69 -2.72
C ALA A 64 23.11 1.20 -1.27
N ASN A 65 22.67 2.44 -1.05
CA ASN A 65 22.73 3.09 0.26
C ASN A 65 21.45 2.91 1.08
N GLN A 66 20.39 2.33 0.50
CA GLN A 66 19.04 2.25 1.09
C GLN A 66 18.56 3.62 1.60
N TYR A 67 18.81 4.64 0.80
CA TYR A 67 18.56 6.03 1.16
C TYR A 67 17.94 6.79 -0.02
N GLY A 68 16.64 6.98 0.04
CA GLY A 68 15.87 7.67 -1.01
C GLY A 68 15.08 8.86 -0.47
N ALA A 69 14.27 9.43 -1.35
CA ALA A 69 13.38 10.52 -0.98
C ALA A 69 12.30 10.05 0.02
N HIS A 70 11.80 10.98 0.81
CA HIS A 70 10.62 10.80 1.64
C HIS A 70 9.73 12.03 1.58
N ILE A 71 8.44 11.84 1.81
CA ILE A 71 7.47 12.94 1.87
C ILE A 71 6.78 12.85 3.24
N MET A 72 6.99 13.86 4.07
CA MET A 72 6.36 13.96 5.37
C MET A 72 5.44 15.18 5.41
N LEU A 73 4.20 14.95 5.80
CA LEU A 73 3.27 16.01 6.17
C LEU A 73 3.22 16.07 7.69
N HIS A 74 3.62 17.20 8.25
CA HIS A 74 3.68 17.40 9.70
C HIS A 74 3.10 18.75 10.08
N SER A 75 2.27 18.75 11.12
CA SER A 75 1.81 19.99 11.76
C SER A 75 1.70 19.77 13.27
N GLY A 76 1.38 20.82 14.00
CA GLY A 76 1.16 20.73 15.44
C GLY A 76 -0.21 20.14 15.85
N GLY A 77 -0.92 19.48 14.94
CA GLY A 77 -2.24 18.92 15.20
C GLY A 77 -3.38 19.94 15.10
N ASP A 78 -3.13 21.07 14.44
CA ASP A 78 -4.11 22.15 14.24
C ASP A 78 -5.13 21.89 13.12
N GLU A 79 -5.06 20.73 12.48
CA GLU A 79 -5.94 20.27 11.42
C GLU A 79 -5.89 21.15 10.13
N SER A 80 -4.93 22.05 10.00
CA SER A 80 -4.84 22.99 8.89
C SER A 80 -4.21 22.41 7.63
N LEU A 81 -3.44 21.32 7.77
CA LEU A 81 -2.67 20.74 6.68
C LEU A 81 -3.49 19.69 5.91
N GLU A 82 -3.55 19.85 4.60
CA GLU A 82 -4.14 18.88 3.69
C GLU A 82 -3.08 18.28 2.77
N GLY A 83 -3.06 16.95 2.63
CA GLY A 83 -2.20 16.22 1.69
C GLY A 83 -3.02 15.38 0.73
N ARG A 84 -2.84 15.62 -0.57
CA ARG A 84 -3.57 14.90 -1.62
C ARG A 84 -2.58 14.31 -2.62
N PHE A 85 -2.44 12.99 -2.56
CA PHE A 85 -1.57 12.24 -3.46
C PHE A 85 -2.43 11.37 -4.35
N GLU A 86 -2.35 11.60 -5.65
CA GLU A 86 -3.19 10.88 -6.60
C GLU A 86 -2.40 10.53 -7.86
N TYR A 87 -2.44 9.24 -8.21
CA TYR A 87 -1.81 8.68 -9.40
C TYR A 87 -0.34 9.08 -9.59
N ILE A 88 0.43 9.09 -8.51
CA ILE A 88 1.89 9.27 -8.55
C ILE A 88 2.62 7.94 -8.36
N GLU A 89 3.83 7.88 -8.86
CA GLU A 89 4.77 6.76 -8.70
C GLU A 89 5.89 7.14 -7.75
N LEU A 90 6.14 6.30 -6.74
CA LEU A 90 7.26 6.45 -5.82
C LEU A 90 8.12 5.19 -5.89
N MET A 91 9.37 5.33 -6.27
CA MET A 91 10.32 4.23 -6.46
C MET A 91 11.67 4.55 -5.82
N HIS A 92 12.30 3.56 -5.17
CA HIS A 92 13.55 3.72 -4.45
C HIS A 92 13.49 4.89 -3.43
N VAL A 93 12.44 4.87 -2.61
CA VAL A 93 12.08 5.94 -1.67
C VAL A 93 12.08 5.41 -0.24
N GLY A 94 12.06 6.34 0.72
CA GLY A 94 12.26 6.03 2.13
C GLY A 94 13.74 5.94 2.48
N GLN A 95 14.05 5.97 3.78
CA GLN A 95 15.42 5.92 4.28
C GLN A 95 15.54 4.85 5.35
N ALA A 96 16.32 3.81 5.10
CA ALA A 96 16.66 2.82 6.10
C ALA A 96 17.40 3.47 7.29
N PHE A 97 17.25 2.91 8.48
CA PHE A 97 17.85 3.37 9.73
C PHE A 97 17.45 4.79 10.17
N ASN A 98 16.52 5.45 9.48
CA ASN A 98 16.00 6.76 9.82
C ASN A 98 14.51 6.69 10.16
N LEU A 99 14.21 6.69 11.46
CA LEU A 99 12.82 6.68 11.94
C LEU A 99 12.05 7.89 11.38
N GLY A 100 10.83 7.68 10.92
CA GLY A 100 9.98 8.74 10.38
C GLY A 100 10.27 9.09 8.91
N ARG A 101 11.34 8.57 8.29
CA ARG A 101 11.68 8.85 6.89
C ARG A 101 11.08 7.81 5.94
N TYR A 102 9.75 7.70 6.01
CA TYR A 102 8.95 6.81 5.19
C TYR A 102 8.60 7.45 3.84
N PRO A 103 8.36 6.68 2.77
CA PRO A 103 7.94 7.23 1.47
C PRO A 103 6.81 8.23 1.56
N LEU A 104 5.70 7.86 2.21
CA LEU A 104 4.60 8.78 2.53
C LEU A 104 4.27 8.70 4.03
N HIS A 105 4.47 9.81 4.73
CA HIS A 105 4.25 9.89 6.16
C HIS A 105 3.31 11.06 6.52
N PHE A 106 2.14 10.73 7.02
CA PHE A 106 1.23 11.68 7.66
C PHE A 106 1.51 11.66 9.16
N HIS A 107 2.05 12.76 9.68
CA HIS A 107 2.62 12.81 11.03
C HIS A 107 1.98 13.92 11.88
N MET A 108 1.27 13.51 12.94
CA MET A 108 0.74 14.38 13.99
C MET A 108 -0.14 15.55 13.48
N ILE A 109 -0.95 15.30 12.47
CA ILE A 109 -1.77 16.34 11.82
C ILE A 109 -3.16 16.46 12.46
N GLY A 110 -3.64 15.40 13.11
CA GLY A 110 -5.00 15.33 13.62
C GLY A 110 -6.01 14.92 12.53
N ARG A 111 -7.10 15.64 12.37
CA ARG A 111 -8.18 15.31 11.43
C ARG A 111 -7.87 15.81 10.03
N VAL A 112 -7.86 14.88 9.08
CA VAL A 112 -7.50 15.18 7.67
C VAL A 112 -8.59 14.74 6.69
N THR A 113 -9.82 15.14 6.92
CA THR A 113 -11.00 14.69 6.18
C THR A 113 -10.95 14.90 4.65
N LYS A 114 -10.10 15.80 4.17
CA LYS A 114 -9.92 16.10 2.76
C LYS A 114 -8.62 15.52 2.17
N SER A 115 -7.82 14.85 3.01
CA SER A 115 -6.57 14.25 2.59
C SER A 115 -6.76 12.82 2.10
N TYR A 116 -5.93 12.42 1.15
CA TYR A 116 -5.97 11.07 0.61
C TYR A 116 -4.65 10.65 -0.05
N ILE A 117 -4.47 9.33 -0.14
CA ILE A 117 -3.49 8.67 -1.01
C ILE A 117 -4.29 7.72 -1.91
N ARG A 118 -4.35 8.02 -3.20
CA ARG A 118 -5.25 7.33 -4.13
C ARG A 118 -4.55 6.93 -5.43
N GLY A 119 -4.71 5.67 -5.85
CA GLY A 119 -4.23 5.20 -7.14
C GLY A 119 -2.71 5.30 -7.34
N CYS A 120 -1.95 5.49 -6.28
CA CYS A 120 -0.50 5.60 -6.31
C CYS A 120 0.16 4.23 -6.43
N SER A 121 1.39 4.20 -6.93
CA SER A 121 2.29 3.05 -6.84
C SER A 121 3.51 3.40 -5.99
N ILE A 122 3.83 2.53 -5.03
CA ILE A 122 4.92 2.75 -4.07
C ILE A 122 5.73 1.45 -4.01
N TYR A 123 6.96 1.45 -4.51
CA TYR A 123 7.69 0.21 -4.62
C TYR A 123 9.21 0.36 -4.51
N HIS A 124 9.88 -0.78 -4.21
CA HIS A 124 11.30 -0.82 -3.91
C HIS A 124 11.67 0.19 -2.83
N THR A 125 10.93 0.16 -1.74
CA THR A 125 11.12 1.12 -0.66
C THR A 125 12.16 0.63 0.35
N PHE A 126 12.89 1.57 0.95
CA PHE A 126 13.88 1.29 1.99
C PHE A 126 13.31 1.45 3.40
N ASN A 127 12.01 1.66 3.48
CA ASN A 127 11.24 1.79 4.70
C ASN A 127 9.76 1.52 4.40
N ARG A 128 8.89 1.55 5.41
CA ARG A 128 7.43 1.38 5.31
C ARG A 128 6.85 2.24 4.21
N ALA A 129 5.97 1.71 3.37
CA ALA A 129 5.47 2.47 2.22
C ALA A 129 4.61 3.68 2.61
N THR A 130 3.71 3.47 3.58
CA THR A 130 2.81 4.54 4.07
C THR A 130 2.62 4.41 5.57
N THR A 131 2.78 5.51 6.28
CA THR A 131 2.61 5.57 7.74
C THR A 131 1.60 6.64 8.14
N LEU A 132 0.69 6.25 9.04
CA LEU A 132 -0.29 7.09 9.71
C LEU A 132 0.12 7.21 11.17
N HIS A 133 0.52 8.40 11.58
CA HIS A 133 0.91 8.70 12.95
C HIS A 133 0.16 9.95 13.46
N GLY A 134 -0.69 9.79 14.46
CA GLY A 134 -1.52 10.85 15.00
C GLY A 134 -2.46 11.47 13.96
N VAL A 135 -3.10 10.64 13.11
CA VAL A 135 -3.92 11.08 11.98
C VAL A 135 -5.25 10.35 11.94
N HIS A 136 -6.31 11.11 11.71
CA HIS A 136 -7.68 10.60 11.65
C HIS A 136 -8.35 10.99 10.33
N TYR A 137 -9.28 10.16 9.85
CA TYR A 137 -10.08 10.38 8.64
C TYR A 137 -9.29 10.41 7.33
N LEU A 138 -8.05 9.91 7.31
CA LEU A 138 -7.30 9.77 6.06
C LEU A 138 -7.89 8.65 5.20
N THR A 139 -7.97 8.89 3.89
CA THR A 139 -8.36 7.86 2.92
C THR A 139 -7.13 7.36 2.16
N ILE A 140 -6.89 6.04 2.21
CA ILE A 140 -5.83 5.34 1.47
C ILE A 140 -6.53 4.32 0.59
N GLU A 141 -6.63 4.58 -0.72
CA GLU A 141 -7.46 3.74 -1.57
C GLU A 141 -6.84 3.43 -2.94
N ASN A 142 -7.05 2.19 -3.39
CA ASN A 142 -6.67 1.71 -4.71
C ASN A 142 -5.19 1.91 -5.05
N ASN A 143 -4.31 1.82 -4.05
CA ASN A 143 -2.87 1.92 -4.25
C ASN A 143 -2.27 0.54 -4.48
N VAL A 144 -1.12 0.52 -5.14
CA VAL A 144 -0.29 -0.67 -5.30
C VAL A 144 1.03 -0.43 -4.58
N ALA A 145 1.33 -1.24 -3.57
CA ALA A 145 2.64 -1.28 -2.93
C ALA A 145 3.35 -2.58 -3.30
N TYR A 146 4.62 -2.49 -3.70
CA TYR A 146 5.39 -3.65 -4.09
C TYR A 146 6.82 -3.55 -3.54
N ASP A 147 7.29 -4.66 -2.96
CA ASP A 147 8.67 -4.79 -2.52
C ASP A 147 9.06 -3.71 -1.49
N ALA A 148 8.25 -3.57 -0.45
CA ALA A 148 8.44 -2.61 0.63
C ALA A 148 9.15 -3.25 1.82
N MET A 149 10.07 -2.53 2.44
CA MET A 149 10.76 -2.94 3.67
C MET A 149 9.99 -2.55 4.93
N GLY A 150 9.80 -3.50 5.84
CA GLY A 150 9.01 -3.33 7.06
C GLY A 150 7.51 -3.41 6.80
N HIS A 151 6.70 -3.00 7.78
CA HIS A 151 5.24 -2.99 7.62
C HIS A 151 4.84 -2.07 6.47
N THR A 152 4.10 -2.57 5.48
CA THR A 152 3.90 -1.78 4.25
C THR A 152 2.92 -0.62 4.46
N ILE A 153 1.72 -0.87 4.98
CA ILE A 153 0.77 0.17 5.40
C ILE A 153 0.65 0.09 6.92
N PHE A 154 1.06 1.14 7.59
CA PHE A 154 1.32 1.15 9.02
C PHE A 154 0.51 2.22 9.75
N ILE A 155 -0.27 1.80 10.74
CA ILE A 155 -0.92 2.67 11.73
C ILE A 155 -0.10 2.58 13.01
N GLU A 156 0.41 3.72 13.54
CA GLU A 156 1.55 3.72 14.46
C GLU A 156 1.17 3.55 15.94
N ASP A 157 0.36 4.44 16.52
CA ASP A 157 0.30 4.63 17.97
C ASP A 157 -0.99 4.09 18.66
N ALA A 158 -1.84 3.35 17.98
CA ALA A 158 -3.13 2.90 18.50
C ALA A 158 -4.10 4.05 18.87
N ALA A 159 -3.84 5.25 18.41
CA ALA A 159 -4.71 6.42 18.61
C ALA A 159 -5.46 6.82 17.33
N GLU A 160 -4.98 6.37 16.18
CA GLU A 160 -5.49 6.75 14.85
C GLU A 160 -6.82 6.06 14.56
N THR A 161 -7.85 6.87 14.31
CA THR A 161 -9.22 6.38 14.12
C THR A 161 -9.86 6.93 12.84
N LYS A 162 -10.94 6.27 12.41
CA LYS A 162 -11.79 6.71 11.29
C LYS A 162 -11.06 6.78 9.94
N ASN A 163 -9.85 6.22 9.84
CA ASN A 163 -9.15 6.12 8.58
C ASN A 163 -9.79 5.04 7.69
N ARG A 164 -9.67 5.21 6.39
CA ARG A 164 -10.28 4.35 5.39
C ARG A 164 -9.18 3.76 4.51
N ILE A 165 -8.89 2.49 4.68
CA ILE A 165 -7.90 1.74 3.93
C ILE A 165 -8.66 0.76 3.03
N ILE A 166 -8.80 1.09 1.74
CA ILE A 166 -9.75 0.41 0.86
C ILE A 166 -9.11 0.05 -0.49
N GLY A 167 -9.27 -1.20 -0.93
CA GLY A 167 -8.90 -1.64 -2.27
C GLY A 167 -7.41 -1.58 -2.58
N ASN A 168 -6.54 -1.58 -1.57
CA ASN A 168 -5.10 -1.55 -1.77
C ASN A 168 -4.55 -2.95 -2.04
N LEU A 169 -3.57 -3.02 -2.93
CA LEU A 169 -2.82 -4.23 -3.23
C LEU A 169 -1.40 -4.10 -2.71
N VAL A 170 -1.01 -4.96 -1.78
CA VAL A 170 0.35 -5.04 -1.24
C VAL A 170 0.99 -6.35 -1.65
N ILE A 171 2.13 -6.27 -2.32
CA ILE A 171 2.85 -7.43 -2.84
C ILE A 171 4.31 -7.40 -2.35
N SER A 172 4.81 -8.53 -1.88
CA SER A 172 6.22 -8.70 -1.51
C SER A 172 6.70 -7.72 -0.42
N THR A 173 6.01 -7.74 0.71
CA THR A 173 6.53 -7.09 1.93
C THR A 173 7.80 -7.81 2.39
N LYS A 174 8.86 -7.08 2.76
CA LYS A 174 10.15 -7.60 3.21
C LYS A 174 10.42 -7.29 4.67
N ALA A 175 11.12 -8.19 5.34
CA ALA A 175 11.67 -7.92 6.66
C ALA A 175 12.69 -6.78 6.61
N SER A 176 12.70 -5.96 7.65
CA SER A 176 13.69 -4.89 7.83
C SER A 176 14.32 -4.97 9.22
N ASN A 177 15.64 -4.88 9.25
CA ASN A 177 16.41 -4.77 10.50
C ASN A 177 16.73 -3.30 10.83
N SER A 178 16.21 -2.38 10.03
CA SER A 178 16.67 -0.99 10.06
C SER A 178 15.87 -0.07 10.98
N LEU A 179 14.80 -0.55 11.62
CA LEU A 179 13.94 0.27 12.47
C LEU A 179 13.56 -0.44 13.77
N LEU A 180 12.29 -0.77 13.93
CA LEU A 180 11.76 -1.44 15.11
C LEU A 180 11.86 -2.96 14.97
N ASN A 181 11.95 -3.66 16.08
CA ASN A 181 12.01 -5.12 16.06
C ASN A 181 10.82 -5.77 15.36
N THR A 182 9.66 -5.14 15.41
CA THR A 182 8.44 -5.61 14.73
C THR A 182 8.59 -5.65 13.20
N ASP A 183 9.42 -4.79 12.61
CA ASP A 183 9.69 -4.78 11.17
C ASP A 183 10.51 -5.99 10.68
N GLN A 184 11.11 -6.77 11.59
CA GLN A 184 11.76 -8.05 11.27
C GLN A 184 10.73 -9.14 10.95
N THR A 185 9.52 -9.00 11.47
CA THR A 185 8.38 -9.89 11.20
C THR A 185 7.20 -9.07 10.64
N PRO A 186 7.34 -8.50 9.44
CA PRO A 186 6.44 -7.46 8.96
C PRO A 186 5.07 -7.98 8.56
N ALA A 187 4.12 -7.03 8.52
CA ALA A 187 2.80 -7.21 7.94
C ALA A 187 2.63 -6.36 6.69
N CYS A 188 1.79 -6.81 5.75
CA CYS A 188 1.30 -5.94 4.69
C CYS A 188 0.51 -4.76 5.27
N PHE A 189 -0.34 -5.06 6.26
CA PHE A 189 -1.18 -4.09 6.97
C PHE A 189 -0.99 -4.28 8.48
N TRP A 190 -0.44 -3.26 9.13
CA TRP A 190 -0.30 -3.20 10.59
C TRP A 190 -1.39 -2.31 11.16
N ILE A 191 -2.21 -2.86 12.06
CA ILE A 191 -3.47 -2.26 12.50
C ILE A 191 -3.46 -2.19 14.02
N THR A 192 -3.45 -0.99 14.57
CA THR A 192 -3.34 -0.75 16.02
C THR A 192 -4.62 -0.26 16.68
N HIS A 193 -5.66 0.06 15.89
CA HIS A 193 -6.95 0.53 16.44
C HIS A 193 -8.13 -0.03 15.63
N PRO A 194 -9.18 -0.57 16.27
CA PRO A 194 -10.32 -1.20 15.57
C PRO A 194 -11.24 -0.20 14.85
N ASP A 195 -11.24 1.08 15.25
CA ASP A 195 -12.10 2.11 14.69
C ASP A 195 -11.53 2.70 13.37
N ASN A 196 -11.10 1.81 12.49
CA ASN A 196 -10.66 2.12 11.12
C ASN A 196 -11.37 1.17 10.16
N ILE A 197 -11.56 1.60 8.91
CA ILE A 197 -12.23 0.79 7.89
C ILE A 197 -11.20 0.13 6.99
N PHE A 198 -11.13 -1.19 7.05
CA PHE A 198 -10.35 -2.01 6.11
C PHE A 198 -11.31 -2.81 5.23
N ARG A 199 -11.26 -2.59 3.92
CA ARG A 199 -12.13 -3.28 2.97
C ARG A 199 -11.44 -3.54 1.64
N ASN A 200 -11.63 -4.75 1.08
CA ASN A 200 -11.14 -5.12 -0.25
C ASN A 200 -9.63 -4.89 -0.44
N ASN A 201 -8.84 -5.05 0.64
CA ASN A 201 -7.40 -4.99 0.55
C ASN A 201 -6.84 -6.39 0.32
N HIS A 202 -5.77 -6.49 -0.44
CA HIS A 202 -5.09 -7.73 -0.76
C HIS A 202 -3.63 -7.68 -0.34
N CYS A 203 -3.16 -8.79 0.21
CA CYS A 203 -1.75 -8.99 0.57
C CYS A 203 -1.25 -10.26 -0.09
N ALA A 204 -0.14 -10.17 -0.80
CA ALA A 204 0.54 -11.30 -1.42
C ALA A 204 2.04 -11.26 -1.18
N GLY A 205 2.58 -12.31 -0.53
CA GLY A 205 4.02 -12.46 -0.34
C GLY A 205 4.61 -11.62 0.80
N SER A 206 4.01 -11.68 1.97
CA SER A 206 4.67 -11.26 3.20
C SER A 206 5.40 -12.45 3.82
N PRO A 207 6.61 -12.27 4.40
CA PRO A 207 7.32 -13.35 5.07
C PRO A 207 6.67 -13.76 6.39
N ARG A 208 5.78 -12.93 6.94
CA ARG A 208 5.13 -13.24 8.23
C ARG A 208 3.62 -13.05 8.20
N TYR A 209 3.13 -11.80 8.10
CA TYR A 209 1.71 -11.50 8.26
C TYR A 209 1.14 -10.76 7.05
N GLY A 210 -0.09 -11.13 6.65
CA GLY A 210 -0.89 -10.32 5.74
C GLY A 210 -1.47 -9.11 6.47
N PHE A 211 -2.28 -9.40 7.49
CA PHE A 211 -2.92 -8.42 8.37
C PHE A 211 -2.53 -8.75 9.80
N TRP A 212 -2.01 -7.77 10.52
CA TRP A 212 -1.67 -7.90 11.93
C TRP A 212 -2.47 -6.88 12.76
N PHE A 213 -3.12 -7.36 13.78
CA PHE A 213 -3.86 -6.55 14.74
C PHE A 213 -3.05 -6.49 16.03
N ASP A 214 -2.56 -5.31 16.37
CA ASP A 214 -1.77 -5.01 17.56
C ASP A 214 -2.57 -4.06 18.47
N MET A 215 -3.58 -4.61 19.18
CA MET A 215 -4.57 -3.85 19.96
C MET A 215 -4.37 -4.05 21.46
#